data_ceadfcf9074cdcd996b70130c85e3b88
#
_entry.id   ceadfcf9074cdcd996b70130c85e3b88
#
_cell.length_a   1.000
_cell.length_b   1.000
_cell.length_c   1.000
_cell.angle_alpha   90.00
_cell.angle_beta   90.00
_cell.angle_gamma   90.00
#
_symmetry.space_group_name_H-M   'P 1'
#
loop_
_entity.id
_entity.type
_entity.pdbx_description
1 polymer ?
#
loop_
_entity_poly.entity_id
_entity_poly.type
_entity_poly.pdbx_seq_one_letter_code
_entity_poly.pdbx_strand_id
1 'polypeptide(L)'
;MKHIIPNSICTARRALGFALALFAAAQVNAAEIGKTFATPEEAVAALANEVKTENRAELHAIFGPAADDLVNPDAVQATNDFAAFAAALGETNRLVRESDTRLVLEVGRDHWPFAVPIVQKDGRWFFDTAAGKEELLNRRIGRNELATLKVVRAYVQAQREYASRERDETQVLKYAQKIVSSPGLKDGLYWSPDLDGEVSPLGPLMADAEEAGYRKHLKSTDAAPQAFQGYYFKILTRQGKHAPGGKYDYVINGNMIGGFALVAWPAEYGQSGIMTFIVNQKGRVYQNDLGPKTGDIASRLKAYDPDKTWTVSAD
;
A
#
# COMPACT_ATOMS: atom_id res chain seq x y z
N MET A 1 54.15 -14.34 -65.01
CA MET A 1 55.15 -14.94 -64.10
C MET A 1 54.35 -15.38 -62.90
N LYS A 2 53.95 -16.68 -62.79
CA LYS A 2 54.59 -17.75 -62.02
C LYS A 2 54.83 -17.27 -60.55
N HIS A 3 54.17 -17.82 -59.47
CA HIS A 3 54.23 -19.18 -58.99
C HIS A 3 53.11 -19.35 -57.89
N ILE A 4 52.30 -20.38 -57.93
CA ILE A 4 52.36 -21.69 -57.25
C ILE A 4 51.85 -21.67 -55.79
N ILE A 5 50.76 -22.40 -55.64
CA ILE A 5 50.15 -22.92 -54.42
C ILE A 5 51.02 -24.01 -53.77
N PRO A 6 51.02 -24.29 -52.51
CA PRO A 6 50.28 -25.50 -52.13
C PRO A 6 49.38 -25.49 -50.89
N ASN A 7 48.41 -26.36 -50.99
CA ASN A 7 47.51 -26.86 -49.98
C ASN A 7 48.19 -27.31 -48.67
N SER A 8 47.50 -27.04 -47.55
CA SER A 8 47.63 -27.91 -46.40
C SER A 8 46.27 -28.05 -45.71
N ILE A 9 45.77 -29.22 -45.79
CA ILE A 9 44.56 -29.72 -45.10
C ILE A 9 44.90 -29.85 -43.62
N CYS A 10 44.14 -29.14 -42.77
CA CYS A 10 44.17 -29.41 -41.36
C CYS A 10 42.72 -29.63 -40.85
N THR A 11 42.49 -30.88 -40.51
CA THR A 11 41.26 -31.46 -39.95
C THR A 11 40.90 -30.79 -38.65
N ALA A 12 39.79 -30.06 -38.60
CA ALA A 12 39.21 -29.53 -37.36
C ALA A 12 38.28 -30.59 -36.74
N ARG A 13 38.73 -31.17 -35.64
CA ARG A 13 37.92 -31.98 -34.74
C ARG A 13 36.87 -31.08 -34.09
N ARG A 14 35.58 -31.32 -34.37
CA ARG A 14 34.46 -30.78 -33.65
C ARG A 14 34.41 -31.43 -32.25
N ALA A 15 34.81 -30.65 -31.23
CA ALA A 15 34.51 -31.00 -29.85
C ALA A 15 33.07 -30.54 -29.55
N LEU A 16 32.18 -31.50 -29.39
CA LEU A 16 30.80 -31.28 -28.86
C LEU A 16 30.92 -31.02 -27.36
N GLY A 17 30.87 -29.74 -26.98
CA GLY A 17 30.77 -29.33 -25.60
C GLY A 17 29.33 -29.53 -25.13
N PHE A 18 29.08 -30.56 -24.34
CA PHE A 18 27.86 -30.70 -23.54
C PHE A 18 27.86 -29.63 -22.46
N ALA A 19 27.07 -28.60 -22.62
CA ALA A 19 26.75 -27.67 -21.55
C ALA A 19 25.80 -28.36 -20.57
N LEU A 20 26.33 -28.87 -19.46
CA LEU A 20 25.54 -29.28 -18.31
C LEU A 20 24.92 -27.99 -17.72
N ALA A 21 23.65 -27.74 -17.99
CA ALA A 21 22.86 -26.77 -17.24
C ALA A 21 22.65 -27.34 -15.82
N LEU A 22 23.46 -26.84 -14.88
CA LEU A 22 23.20 -27.05 -13.44
C LEU A 22 21.90 -26.30 -13.09
N PHE A 23 20.80 -27.03 -13.02
CA PHE A 23 19.64 -26.59 -12.25
C PHE A 23 20.08 -26.58 -10.78
N ALA A 24 20.41 -25.41 -10.27
CA ALA A 24 20.51 -25.18 -8.85
C ALA A 24 19.08 -25.29 -8.30
N ALA A 25 18.71 -26.47 -7.84
CA ALA A 25 17.55 -26.63 -6.99
C ALA A 25 17.86 -25.86 -5.70
N ALA A 26 17.18 -24.73 -5.51
CA ALA A 26 17.23 -24.00 -4.26
C ALA A 26 16.77 -25.00 -3.16
N GLN A 27 17.70 -25.45 -2.35
CA GLN A 27 17.39 -26.24 -1.17
C GLN A 27 16.80 -25.27 -0.15
N VAL A 28 15.46 -25.25 -0.05
CA VAL A 28 14.79 -24.60 1.07
C VAL A 28 15.21 -25.37 2.31
N ASN A 29 16.00 -24.74 3.17
CA ASN A 29 16.44 -25.34 4.42
C ASN A 29 15.23 -25.68 5.29
N ALA A 30 15.23 -26.83 5.94
CA ALA A 30 14.16 -27.28 6.85
C ALA A 30 13.94 -26.29 8.04
N ALA A 31 14.87 -25.37 8.28
CA ALA A 31 14.77 -24.28 9.26
C ALA A 31 13.86 -23.12 8.80
N GLU A 32 13.49 -23.05 7.53
CA GLU A 32 12.64 -22.00 6.96
C GLU A 32 11.16 -22.39 6.82
N ILE A 33 10.84 -23.65 7.11
CA ILE A 33 9.49 -24.20 6.96
C ILE A 33 8.82 -24.26 8.33
N GLY A 34 7.54 -23.86 8.39
CA GLY A 34 6.72 -24.02 9.58
C GLY A 34 6.31 -25.49 9.84
N LYS A 35 5.29 -25.66 10.67
CA LYS A 35 4.74 -26.98 11.03
C LYS A 35 4.29 -27.75 9.78
N THR A 36 4.62 -29.04 9.74
CA THR A 36 4.23 -29.92 8.62
C THR A 36 3.11 -30.88 9.02
N PHE A 37 2.26 -31.24 8.06
CA PHE A 37 1.06 -32.06 8.26
C PHE A 37 1.05 -33.27 7.32
N ALA A 38 0.29 -34.30 7.67
CA ALA A 38 0.15 -35.47 6.81
C ALA A 38 -0.76 -35.20 5.61
N THR A 39 -1.80 -34.37 5.81
CA THR A 39 -2.75 -33.95 4.76
C THR A 39 -2.96 -32.43 4.75
N PRO A 40 -3.42 -31.86 3.63
CA PRO A 40 -3.73 -30.44 3.60
C PRO A 40 -4.95 -30.10 4.46
N GLU A 41 -5.89 -31.03 4.65
CA GLU A 41 -7.04 -30.87 5.53
C GLU A 41 -6.62 -30.73 7.00
N GLU A 42 -5.61 -31.50 7.46
CA GLU A 42 -5.02 -31.35 8.79
C GLU A 42 -4.38 -29.96 8.97
N ALA A 43 -3.73 -29.43 7.94
CA ALA A 43 -3.15 -28.09 7.97
C ALA A 43 -4.24 -27.02 8.15
N VAL A 44 -5.35 -27.13 7.39
CA VAL A 44 -6.48 -26.20 7.51
C VAL A 44 -7.16 -26.31 8.87
N ALA A 45 -7.38 -27.52 9.38
CA ALA A 45 -7.99 -27.75 10.71
C ALA A 45 -7.12 -27.15 11.83
N ALA A 46 -5.80 -27.31 11.77
CA ALA A 46 -4.89 -26.69 12.71
C ALA A 46 -4.96 -25.16 12.64
N LEU A 47 -4.88 -24.57 11.43
CA LEU A 47 -5.02 -23.11 11.25
C LEU A 47 -6.35 -22.61 11.83
N ALA A 48 -7.47 -23.25 11.52
CA ALA A 48 -8.80 -22.83 11.97
C ALA A 48 -8.93 -22.89 13.50
N ASN A 49 -8.35 -23.90 14.14
CA ASN A 49 -8.32 -24.00 15.60
C ASN A 49 -7.54 -22.87 16.24
N GLU A 50 -6.31 -22.59 15.75
CA GLU A 50 -5.44 -21.58 16.34
C GLU A 50 -5.93 -20.14 16.07
N VAL A 51 -6.57 -19.91 14.92
CA VAL A 51 -7.24 -18.62 14.61
C VAL A 51 -8.43 -18.41 15.56
N LYS A 52 -9.26 -19.44 15.78
CA LYS A 52 -10.43 -19.36 16.68
C LYS A 52 -10.06 -19.10 18.13
N THR A 53 -8.91 -19.65 18.58
CA THR A 53 -8.41 -19.49 19.96
C THR A 53 -7.45 -18.31 20.11
N GLU A 54 -7.17 -17.60 19.02
CA GLU A 54 -6.19 -16.49 18.94
C GLU A 54 -4.81 -16.87 19.48
N ASN A 55 -4.42 -18.14 19.31
CA ASN A 55 -3.15 -18.69 19.79
C ASN A 55 -1.98 -18.27 18.87
N ARG A 56 -1.45 -17.08 19.13
CA ARG A 56 -0.37 -16.51 18.31
C ARG A 56 0.90 -17.35 18.27
N ALA A 57 1.24 -18.05 19.35
CA ALA A 57 2.42 -18.88 19.40
C ALA A 57 2.31 -20.09 18.44
N GLU A 58 1.16 -20.73 18.41
CA GLU A 58 0.93 -21.85 17.48
C GLU A 58 0.74 -21.37 16.04
N LEU A 59 0.12 -20.20 15.81
CA LEU A 59 0.07 -19.58 14.47
C LEU A 59 1.49 -19.30 13.95
N HIS A 60 2.38 -18.78 14.82
CA HIS A 60 3.79 -18.60 14.46
C HIS A 60 4.47 -19.94 14.16
N ALA A 61 4.18 -21.00 14.92
CA ALA A 61 4.73 -22.34 14.64
C ALA A 61 4.20 -22.91 13.31
N ILE A 62 2.92 -22.67 12.97
CA ILE A 62 2.31 -23.12 11.70
C ILE A 62 2.99 -22.45 10.51
N PHE A 63 3.19 -21.13 10.54
CA PHE A 63 3.79 -20.37 9.45
C PHE A 63 5.31 -20.35 9.45
N GLY A 64 5.94 -20.73 10.56
CA GLY A 64 7.41 -20.79 10.72
C GLY A 64 8.05 -19.42 10.94
N PRO A 65 9.39 -19.33 10.80
CA PRO A 65 10.16 -18.12 11.18
C PRO A 65 9.76 -16.83 10.46
N ALA A 66 9.18 -16.96 9.26
CA ALA A 66 8.71 -15.82 8.48
C ALA A 66 7.26 -15.40 8.81
N ALA A 67 6.65 -15.95 9.87
CA ALA A 67 5.28 -15.64 10.28
C ALA A 67 5.05 -14.14 10.54
N ASP A 68 6.04 -13.45 11.13
CA ASP A 68 5.96 -12.02 11.43
C ASP A 68 5.89 -11.16 10.15
N ASP A 69 6.44 -11.63 9.04
CA ASP A 69 6.37 -10.96 7.74
C ASP A 69 4.95 -10.95 7.14
N LEU A 70 4.05 -11.84 7.61
CA LEU A 70 2.65 -11.88 7.19
C LEU A 70 1.81 -10.79 7.87
N VAL A 71 2.29 -10.20 8.96
CA VAL A 71 1.56 -9.20 9.73
C VAL A 71 1.64 -7.83 9.06
N ASN A 72 0.52 -7.11 9.04
CA ASN A 72 0.51 -5.73 8.55
C ASN A 72 1.26 -4.82 9.54
N PRO A 73 2.21 -3.97 9.13
CA PRO A 73 2.89 -3.03 10.01
C PRO A 73 1.97 -1.95 10.58
N ASP A 74 0.85 -1.63 9.91
CA ASP A 74 -0.21 -0.81 10.48
C ASP A 74 -1.03 -1.64 11.46
N ALA A 75 -0.89 -1.39 12.76
CA ALA A 75 -1.52 -2.16 13.84
C ALA A 75 -3.07 -2.14 13.77
N VAL A 76 -3.66 -1.04 13.26
CA VAL A 76 -5.11 -0.92 13.08
C VAL A 76 -5.55 -1.86 11.97
N GLN A 77 -4.88 -1.82 10.82
CA GLN A 77 -5.15 -2.73 9.71
C GLN A 77 -4.89 -4.19 10.11
N ALA A 78 -3.79 -4.47 10.82
CA ALA A 78 -3.46 -5.83 11.27
C ALA A 78 -4.59 -6.45 12.11
N THR A 79 -5.16 -5.66 13.03
CA THR A 79 -6.29 -6.12 13.86
C THR A 79 -7.54 -6.38 13.03
N ASN A 80 -7.88 -5.47 12.13
CA ASN A 80 -9.05 -5.59 11.26
C ASN A 80 -8.91 -6.75 10.26
N ASP A 81 -7.73 -6.90 9.65
CA ASP A 81 -7.44 -7.98 8.70
C ASP A 81 -7.54 -9.35 9.39
N PHE A 82 -7.01 -9.49 10.62
CA PHE A 82 -7.12 -10.73 11.38
C PHE A 82 -8.57 -11.06 11.75
N ALA A 83 -9.34 -10.09 12.24
CA ALA A 83 -10.74 -10.28 12.60
C ALA A 83 -11.58 -10.68 11.37
N ALA A 84 -11.39 -10.02 10.24
CA ALA A 84 -12.08 -10.34 8.98
C ALA A 84 -11.72 -11.76 8.49
N PHE A 85 -10.43 -12.13 8.54
CA PHE A 85 -9.99 -13.48 8.18
C PHE A 85 -10.58 -14.54 9.11
N ALA A 86 -10.56 -14.33 10.43
CA ALA A 86 -11.13 -15.24 11.41
C ALA A 86 -12.63 -15.48 11.19
N ALA A 87 -13.38 -14.40 10.93
CA ALA A 87 -14.79 -14.47 10.62
C ALA A 87 -15.05 -15.28 9.33
N ALA A 88 -14.33 -14.97 8.24
CA ALA A 88 -14.49 -15.66 6.98
C ALA A 88 -14.12 -17.15 7.06
N LEU A 89 -13.00 -17.47 7.73
CA LEU A 89 -12.56 -18.85 7.95
C LEU A 89 -13.56 -19.67 8.75
N GLY A 90 -14.18 -19.05 9.75
CA GLY A 90 -15.22 -19.67 10.59
C GLY A 90 -16.58 -19.81 9.88
N GLU A 91 -16.87 -19.00 8.87
CA GLU A 91 -18.10 -19.08 8.09
C GLU A 91 -18.10 -20.27 7.14
N THR A 92 -17.11 -20.36 6.29
CA THR A 92 -16.88 -21.48 5.37
C THR A 92 -15.44 -21.46 4.84
N ASN A 93 -14.93 -22.63 4.52
CA ASN A 93 -13.62 -22.76 3.87
C ASN A 93 -13.60 -23.98 2.95
N ARG A 94 -12.76 -23.93 1.92
CA ARG A 94 -12.53 -25.04 1.01
C ARG A 94 -11.11 -25.02 0.46
N LEU A 95 -10.59 -26.18 0.15
CA LEU A 95 -9.31 -26.35 -0.54
C LEU A 95 -9.56 -26.42 -2.06
N VAL A 96 -8.86 -25.56 -2.80
CA VAL A 96 -8.84 -25.55 -4.25
C VAL A 96 -7.48 -26.02 -4.75
N ARG A 97 -7.47 -27.05 -5.58
CA ARG A 97 -6.24 -27.64 -6.12
C ARG A 97 -5.75 -26.82 -7.31
N GLU A 98 -4.54 -26.27 -7.22
CA GLU A 98 -3.86 -25.63 -8.35
C GLU A 98 -2.94 -26.61 -9.09
N SER A 99 -2.31 -27.55 -8.33
CA SER A 99 -1.49 -28.65 -8.88
C SER A 99 -1.50 -29.83 -7.91
N ASP A 100 -0.78 -30.92 -8.25
CA ASP A 100 -0.68 -32.08 -7.37
C ASP A 100 0.01 -31.79 -6.04
N THR A 101 0.83 -30.75 -5.99
CA THR A 101 1.62 -30.37 -4.81
C THR A 101 1.27 -28.98 -4.27
N ARG A 102 0.20 -28.33 -4.78
CA ARG A 102 -0.17 -26.98 -4.37
C ARG A 102 -1.68 -26.81 -4.32
N LEU A 103 -2.16 -26.33 -3.17
CA LEU A 103 -3.55 -25.97 -2.93
C LEU A 103 -3.64 -24.55 -2.40
N VAL A 104 -4.78 -23.91 -2.68
CA VAL A 104 -5.17 -22.64 -2.10
C VAL A 104 -6.37 -22.84 -1.20
N LEU A 105 -6.32 -22.28 0.01
CA LEU A 105 -7.45 -22.21 0.90
C LEU A 105 -8.32 -21.03 0.52
N GLU A 106 -9.57 -21.26 0.15
CA GLU A 106 -10.58 -20.21 -0.01
C GLU A 106 -11.45 -20.12 1.24
N VAL A 107 -11.73 -18.90 1.70
CA VAL A 107 -12.47 -18.62 2.91
C VAL A 107 -13.66 -17.69 2.65
N GLY A 108 -14.70 -17.81 3.47
CA GLY A 108 -15.91 -17.01 3.37
C GLY A 108 -16.80 -17.38 2.18
N ARG A 109 -18.01 -16.80 2.13
CA ARG A 109 -18.98 -17.03 1.05
C ARG A 109 -18.52 -16.50 -0.29
N ASP A 110 -17.66 -15.48 -0.28
CA ASP A 110 -17.11 -14.88 -1.49
C ASP A 110 -15.93 -15.69 -2.05
N HIS A 111 -15.59 -16.82 -1.42
CA HIS A 111 -14.47 -17.68 -1.82
C HIS A 111 -13.14 -16.93 -1.92
N TRP A 112 -12.86 -16.09 -0.94
CA TRP A 112 -11.65 -15.29 -0.92
C TRP A 112 -10.40 -16.16 -0.79
N PRO A 113 -9.45 -16.12 -1.74
CA PRO A 113 -8.26 -16.96 -1.68
C PRO A 113 -7.31 -16.44 -0.59
N PHE A 114 -7.00 -17.32 0.37
CA PHE A 114 -5.98 -17.03 1.37
C PHE A 114 -4.61 -16.91 0.70
N ALA A 115 -3.85 -15.89 1.09
CA ALA A 115 -2.62 -15.56 0.39
C ALA A 115 -1.49 -16.58 0.56
N VAL A 116 -1.49 -17.36 1.65
CA VAL A 116 -0.46 -18.37 1.93
C VAL A 116 -0.92 -19.71 1.39
N PRO A 117 -0.33 -20.21 0.30
CA PRO A 117 -0.71 -21.51 -0.26
C PRO A 117 -0.23 -22.66 0.63
N ILE A 118 -0.90 -23.81 0.50
CA ILE A 118 -0.50 -25.05 1.13
C ILE A 118 0.21 -25.92 0.10
N VAL A 119 1.46 -26.25 0.36
CA VAL A 119 2.31 -26.98 -0.60
C VAL A 119 2.82 -28.28 0.00
N GLN A 120 3.13 -29.26 -0.90
CA GLN A 120 3.68 -30.55 -0.52
C GLN A 120 5.17 -30.63 -0.89
N LYS A 121 5.98 -31.07 0.07
CA LYS A 121 7.38 -31.43 -0.13
C LYS A 121 7.69 -32.67 0.69
N ASP A 122 8.38 -33.62 0.11
CA ASP A 122 8.78 -34.88 0.75
C ASP A 122 7.61 -35.64 1.42
N GLY A 123 6.43 -35.61 0.76
CA GLY A 123 5.22 -36.25 1.24
C GLY A 123 4.49 -35.56 2.39
N ARG A 124 4.97 -34.40 2.83
CA ARG A 124 4.38 -33.60 3.92
C ARG A 124 3.84 -32.27 3.39
N TRP A 125 2.75 -31.79 3.97
CA TRP A 125 2.09 -30.52 3.62
C TRP A 125 2.46 -29.42 4.62
N PHE A 126 2.62 -28.19 4.15
CA PHE A 126 2.90 -27.01 4.98
C PHE A 126 2.44 -25.73 4.28
N PHE A 127 2.31 -24.64 5.04
CA PHE A 127 2.02 -23.33 4.50
C PHE A 127 3.30 -22.69 3.92
N ASP A 128 3.29 -22.34 2.62
CA ASP A 128 4.41 -21.65 1.96
C ASP A 128 4.37 -20.15 2.30
N THR A 129 4.91 -19.84 3.47
CA THR A 129 4.91 -18.48 4.03
C THR A 129 5.70 -17.51 3.17
N ALA A 130 6.75 -17.96 2.49
CA ALA A 130 7.55 -17.12 1.60
C ALA A 130 6.71 -16.63 0.40
N ALA A 131 5.98 -17.54 -0.26
CA ALA A 131 5.06 -17.17 -1.33
C ALA A 131 3.90 -16.30 -0.81
N GLY A 132 3.38 -16.60 0.38
CA GLY A 132 2.31 -15.85 1.02
C GLY A 132 2.71 -14.42 1.37
N LYS A 133 3.94 -14.21 1.80
CA LYS A 133 4.50 -12.89 2.11
C LYS A 133 4.44 -11.95 0.90
N GLU A 134 4.90 -12.40 -0.25
CA GLU A 134 4.89 -11.60 -1.49
C GLU A 134 3.46 -11.23 -1.90
N GLU A 135 2.55 -12.18 -1.86
CA GLU A 135 1.15 -11.96 -2.20
C GLU A 135 0.46 -10.98 -1.22
N LEU A 136 0.67 -11.13 0.09
CA LEU A 136 0.14 -10.20 1.10
C LEU A 136 0.69 -8.79 0.93
N LEU A 137 1.97 -8.66 0.61
CA LEU A 137 2.62 -7.39 0.34
C LEU A 137 1.97 -6.69 -0.86
N ASN A 138 1.79 -7.41 -1.98
CA ASN A 138 1.18 -6.88 -3.19
C ASN A 138 -0.28 -6.45 -2.94
N ARG A 139 -1.06 -7.25 -2.22
CA ARG A 139 -2.45 -6.91 -1.83
C ARG A 139 -2.50 -5.67 -0.92
N ARG A 140 -1.59 -5.55 0.03
CA ARG A 140 -1.47 -4.40 0.93
C ARG A 140 -1.16 -3.12 0.16
N ILE A 141 -0.14 -3.14 -0.69
CA ILE A 141 0.24 -2.01 -1.53
C ILE A 141 -0.95 -1.57 -2.38
N GLY A 142 -1.57 -2.48 -3.12
CA GLY A 142 -2.71 -2.15 -3.97
C GLY A 142 -3.90 -1.57 -3.19
N ARG A 143 -4.25 -2.15 -2.05
CA ARG A 143 -5.32 -1.64 -1.18
C ARG A 143 -5.02 -0.23 -0.66
N ASN A 144 -3.81 0.01 -0.18
CA ASN A 144 -3.41 1.31 0.35
C ASN A 144 -3.38 2.39 -0.73
N GLU A 145 -2.90 2.08 -1.93
CA GLU A 145 -2.91 2.99 -3.09
C GLU A 145 -4.34 3.35 -3.50
N LEU A 146 -5.23 2.37 -3.62
CA LEU A 146 -6.64 2.61 -3.94
C LEU A 146 -7.34 3.44 -2.86
N ALA A 147 -7.06 3.18 -1.58
CA ALA A 147 -7.59 3.97 -0.48
C ALA A 147 -7.06 5.41 -0.52
N THR A 148 -5.76 5.59 -0.82
CA THR A 148 -5.13 6.91 -0.98
C THR A 148 -5.77 7.71 -2.10
N LEU A 149 -6.09 7.09 -3.24
CA LEU A 149 -6.81 7.75 -4.33
C LEU A 149 -8.18 8.26 -3.89
N LYS A 150 -8.92 7.50 -3.06
CA LYS A 150 -10.21 7.95 -2.48
C LYS A 150 -9.99 9.17 -1.59
N VAL A 151 -8.98 9.16 -0.71
CA VAL A 151 -8.64 10.29 0.16
C VAL A 151 -8.26 11.53 -0.65
N VAL A 152 -7.44 11.38 -1.67
CA VAL A 152 -7.00 12.47 -2.56
C VAL A 152 -8.20 13.12 -3.28
N ARG A 153 -9.17 12.32 -3.73
CA ARG A 153 -10.41 12.84 -4.34
C ARG A 153 -11.32 13.52 -3.32
N ALA A 154 -11.48 12.93 -2.13
CA ALA A 154 -12.25 13.53 -1.04
C ALA A 154 -11.64 14.88 -0.62
N TYR A 155 -10.32 15.01 -0.57
CA TYR A 155 -9.62 16.27 -0.32
C TYR A 155 -10.02 17.35 -1.31
N VAL A 156 -10.08 17.06 -2.61
CA VAL A 156 -10.49 18.03 -3.64
C VAL A 156 -11.91 18.54 -3.40
N GLN A 157 -12.84 17.64 -3.05
CA GLN A 157 -14.21 18.03 -2.75
C GLN A 157 -14.30 18.84 -1.46
N ALA A 158 -13.59 18.41 -0.41
CA ALA A 158 -13.54 19.10 0.86
C ALA A 158 -13.00 20.54 0.72
N GLN A 159 -11.98 20.74 -0.11
CA GLN A 159 -11.44 22.08 -0.38
C GLN A 159 -12.46 22.99 -1.08
N ARG A 160 -13.21 22.46 -2.04
CA ARG A 160 -14.28 23.21 -2.74
C ARG A 160 -15.42 23.59 -1.78
N GLU A 161 -15.82 22.63 -0.94
CA GLU A 161 -16.84 22.88 0.09
C GLU A 161 -16.37 23.90 1.11
N TYR A 162 -15.14 23.78 1.60
CA TYR A 162 -14.55 24.73 2.54
C TYR A 162 -14.58 26.17 1.97
N ALA A 163 -14.16 26.34 0.72
CA ALA A 163 -14.10 27.66 0.06
C ALA A 163 -15.48 28.18 -0.38
N SER A 164 -16.56 27.42 -0.25
CA SER A 164 -17.92 27.89 -0.61
C SER A 164 -18.55 28.82 0.43
N ARG A 165 -17.94 28.95 1.62
CA ARG A 165 -18.43 29.77 2.73
C ARG A 165 -17.28 30.54 3.37
N GLU A 166 -17.60 31.68 3.94
CA GLU A 166 -16.70 32.43 4.82
C GLU A 166 -16.47 31.64 6.10
N ARG A 167 -15.20 31.55 6.53
CA ARG A 167 -14.77 30.74 7.67
C ARG A 167 -14.15 31.55 8.79
N ASP A 168 -13.89 32.85 8.56
CA ASP A 168 -13.34 33.76 9.53
C ASP A 168 -13.79 35.20 9.27
N GLU A 169 -13.35 36.13 10.12
CA GLU A 169 -13.71 37.56 10.06
C GLU A 169 -13.13 38.30 8.84
N THR A 170 -12.29 37.64 8.03
CA THR A 170 -11.66 38.29 6.86
C THR A 170 -12.62 38.50 5.69
N GLN A 171 -13.79 37.84 5.69
CA GLN A 171 -14.79 37.87 4.61
C GLN A 171 -14.23 37.43 3.24
N VAL A 172 -13.16 36.66 3.24
CA VAL A 172 -12.51 36.14 2.03
C VAL A 172 -12.84 34.66 1.87
N LEU A 173 -13.46 34.30 0.75
CA LEU A 173 -13.60 32.90 0.35
C LEU A 173 -12.22 32.34 0.01
N LYS A 174 -11.77 31.35 0.75
CA LYS A 174 -10.43 30.78 0.66
C LYS A 174 -10.42 29.26 0.90
N TYR A 175 -9.42 28.61 0.40
CA TYR A 175 -9.15 27.22 0.65
C TYR A 175 -8.45 27.02 1.99
N ALA A 176 -8.64 25.86 2.60
CA ALA A 176 -7.98 25.49 3.86
C ALA A 176 -6.49 25.21 3.65
N GLN A 177 -5.65 25.78 4.52
CA GLN A 177 -4.21 25.52 4.53
C GLN A 177 -3.80 24.41 5.47
N LYS A 178 -4.76 23.83 6.20
CA LYS A 178 -4.59 22.72 7.14
C LYS A 178 -5.58 21.59 6.83
N ILE A 179 -5.17 20.37 7.09
CA ILE A 179 -6.08 19.21 7.05
C ILE A 179 -6.92 19.20 8.33
N VAL A 180 -6.28 19.26 9.49
CA VAL A 180 -6.94 19.34 10.79
C VAL A 180 -6.91 20.78 11.29
N SER A 181 -8.04 21.27 11.76
CA SER A 181 -8.17 22.60 12.34
C SER A 181 -7.45 22.73 13.68
N SER A 182 -6.99 23.92 13.99
CA SER A 182 -6.53 24.27 15.32
C SER A 182 -7.66 24.07 16.34
N PRO A 183 -7.36 23.70 17.60
CA PRO A 183 -8.38 23.52 18.61
C PRO A 183 -9.29 24.75 18.76
N GLY A 184 -10.60 24.54 18.67
CA GLY A 184 -11.61 25.59 18.77
C GLY A 184 -11.78 26.47 17.53
N LEU A 185 -11.06 26.20 16.42
CA LEU A 185 -11.16 26.93 15.17
C LEU A 185 -11.67 26.04 14.02
N LYS A 186 -12.08 26.70 12.92
CA LYS A 186 -12.44 26.06 11.64
C LYS A 186 -11.45 26.46 10.53
N ASP A 187 -10.14 26.45 10.84
CA ASP A 187 -9.06 26.88 9.94
C ASP A 187 -8.41 25.73 9.14
N GLY A 188 -9.05 24.56 9.15
CA GLY A 188 -8.68 23.37 8.40
C GLY A 188 -9.90 22.67 7.80
N LEU A 189 -9.70 21.55 7.11
CA LEU A 189 -10.76 20.76 6.46
C LEU A 189 -11.54 19.85 7.44
N TYR A 190 -10.98 19.59 8.61
CA TYR A 190 -11.60 18.82 9.67
C TYR A 190 -11.58 19.57 10.99
N TRP A 191 -12.72 19.62 11.66
CA TRP A 191 -12.92 20.01 13.06
C TRP A 191 -13.91 19.08 13.72
N SER A 192 -13.85 18.98 15.06
CA SER A 192 -14.79 18.15 15.81
C SER A 192 -16.23 18.70 15.70
N PRO A 193 -17.23 17.83 15.48
CA PRO A 193 -18.63 18.21 15.54
C PRO A 193 -19.05 18.84 16.88
N ASP A 194 -18.31 18.58 17.96
CA ASP A 194 -18.55 19.13 19.29
C ASP A 194 -18.39 20.67 19.34
N LEU A 195 -17.77 21.28 18.32
CA LEU A 195 -17.51 22.72 18.32
C LEU A 195 -18.83 23.53 18.24
N ASP A 196 -19.72 23.17 17.32
CA ASP A 196 -21.03 23.85 17.13
C ASP A 196 -22.04 22.99 16.36
N GLY A 197 -21.78 21.70 16.20
CA GLY A 197 -22.65 20.76 15.46
C GLY A 197 -22.50 20.83 13.95
N GLU A 198 -21.69 21.75 13.38
CA GLU A 198 -21.43 21.79 11.94
C GLU A 198 -20.49 20.66 11.53
N VAL A 199 -20.91 19.89 10.52
CA VAL A 199 -20.09 18.82 9.94
C VAL A 199 -18.98 19.46 9.11
N SER A 200 -17.72 19.10 9.40
CA SER A 200 -16.55 19.56 8.64
C SER A 200 -16.46 18.88 7.27
N PRO A 201 -15.86 19.52 6.26
CA PRO A 201 -15.77 18.99 4.90
C PRO A 201 -15.11 17.60 4.79
N LEU A 202 -14.15 17.29 5.68
CA LEU A 202 -13.56 15.94 5.80
C LEU A 202 -14.20 15.11 6.92
N GLY A 203 -15.28 15.59 7.54
CA GLY A 203 -15.98 14.88 8.63
C GLY A 203 -16.35 13.44 8.30
N PRO A 204 -17.00 13.16 7.16
CA PRO A 204 -17.33 11.79 6.77
C PRO A 204 -16.10 10.88 6.65
N LEU A 205 -15.04 11.32 5.97
CA LEU A 205 -13.79 10.55 5.85
C LEU A 205 -13.14 10.28 7.22
N MET A 206 -13.21 11.25 8.13
CA MET A 206 -12.65 11.11 9.47
C MET A 206 -13.50 10.20 10.34
N ALA A 207 -14.83 10.19 10.17
CA ALA A 207 -15.71 9.24 10.84
C ALA A 207 -15.42 7.80 10.40
N ASP A 208 -15.26 7.57 9.10
CA ASP A 208 -14.84 6.26 8.56
C ASP A 208 -13.48 5.82 9.15
N ALA A 209 -12.54 6.76 9.27
CA ALA A 209 -11.23 6.49 9.87
C ALA A 209 -11.35 6.14 11.37
N GLU A 210 -12.22 6.84 12.11
CA GLU A 210 -12.51 6.55 13.53
C GLU A 210 -13.18 5.18 13.71
N GLU A 211 -14.13 4.84 12.86
CA GLU A 211 -14.79 3.53 12.86
C GLU A 211 -13.77 2.40 12.58
N ALA A 212 -12.84 2.64 11.65
CA ALA A 212 -11.73 1.73 11.37
C ALA A 212 -10.69 1.63 12.51
N GLY A 213 -10.79 2.46 13.59
CA GLY A 213 -9.91 2.39 14.75
C GLY A 213 -8.78 3.43 14.83
N TYR A 214 -8.70 4.38 13.89
CA TYR A 214 -7.68 5.44 13.86
C TYR A 214 -7.91 6.60 14.85
N ARG A 215 -8.71 6.41 15.90
CA ARG A 215 -9.17 7.47 16.82
C ARG A 215 -8.08 8.29 17.52
N LYS A 216 -6.94 7.70 17.82
CA LYS A 216 -5.92 8.35 18.66
C LYS A 216 -5.14 9.45 17.92
N HIS A 217 -5.23 9.49 16.61
CA HIS A 217 -4.32 10.25 15.76
C HIS A 217 -4.88 11.57 15.22
N LEU A 218 -6.20 11.74 15.34
CA LEU A 218 -6.90 12.86 14.73
C LEU A 218 -7.01 14.10 15.65
N LYS A 219 -6.58 14.00 16.91
CA LYS A 219 -6.78 15.06 17.92
C LYS A 219 -5.56 15.90 18.26
N SER A 220 -4.38 15.63 17.67
CA SER A 220 -3.14 16.34 18.01
C SER A 220 -2.57 17.10 16.81
N THR A 221 -2.51 18.41 16.92
CA THR A 221 -1.82 19.32 15.97
C THR A 221 -0.30 19.30 16.12
N ASP A 222 0.22 18.78 17.24
CA ASP A 222 1.64 18.81 17.61
C ASP A 222 2.34 17.46 17.44
N ALA A 223 1.63 16.41 17.05
CA ALA A 223 2.21 15.11 16.80
C ALA A 223 2.94 15.07 15.45
N ALA A 224 4.00 14.27 15.37
CA ALA A 224 4.63 13.95 14.07
C ALA A 224 3.57 13.47 13.07
N PRO A 225 3.74 13.76 11.76
CA PRO A 225 2.79 13.31 10.76
C PRO A 225 2.55 11.81 10.89
N GLN A 226 1.30 11.40 11.02
CA GLN A 226 0.94 10.00 11.13
C GLN A 226 0.42 9.49 9.79
N ALA A 227 0.79 8.27 9.45
CA ALA A 227 0.29 7.62 8.27
C ALA A 227 -1.18 7.23 8.46
N PHE A 228 -1.99 7.50 7.46
CA PHE A 228 -3.35 6.99 7.34
C PHE A 228 -3.40 5.98 6.20
N GLN A 229 -3.78 4.75 6.51
CA GLN A 229 -3.78 3.62 5.57
C GLN A 229 -2.44 3.50 4.80
N GLY A 230 -1.33 3.60 5.55
CA GLY A 230 0.01 3.45 5.00
C GLY A 230 0.55 4.66 4.24
N TYR A 231 -0.13 5.81 4.23
CA TYR A 231 0.27 7.02 3.50
C TYR A 231 0.33 8.28 4.37
N TYR A 232 1.28 9.15 4.05
CA TYR A 232 1.34 10.52 4.55
C TYR A 232 0.71 11.48 3.55
N PHE A 233 0.15 12.60 4.06
CA PHE A 233 -0.53 13.63 3.26
C PHE A 233 -0.01 15.01 3.63
N LYS A 234 0.20 15.87 2.62
CA LYS A 234 0.67 17.25 2.81
C LYS A 234 0.04 18.19 1.80
N ILE A 235 -0.50 19.32 2.30
CA ILE A 235 -0.99 20.39 1.46
C ILE A 235 0.20 21.12 0.82
N LEU A 236 0.11 21.38 -0.48
CA LEU A 236 1.07 22.19 -1.24
C LEU A 236 0.47 23.58 -1.51
N THR A 237 1.28 24.62 -1.29
CA THR A 237 0.82 26.02 -1.32
C THR A 237 1.15 26.76 -2.61
N ARG A 238 1.68 26.04 -3.62
CA ARG A 238 2.05 26.63 -4.92
C ARG A 238 2.07 25.57 -6.02
N GLN A 239 2.14 26.01 -7.27
CA GLN A 239 2.44 25.14 -8.40
C GLN A 239 3.71 25.55 -9.12
N GLY A 240 4.30 24.59 -9.83
CA GLY A 240 5.52 24.76 -10.62
C GLY A 240 5.25 25.06 -12.09
N LYS A 241 6.32 25.15 -12.87
CA LYS A 241 6.29 25.56 -14.28
C LYS A 241 5.64 24.55 -15.22
N HIS A 242 5.61 23.26 -14.83
CA HIS A 242 5.04 22.20 -15.66
C HIS A 242 3.52 22.03 -15.41
N ALA A 243 3.01 22.64 -14.35
CA ALA A 243 1.58 22.63 -14.08
C ALA A 243 0.82 23.54 -15.10
N PRO A 244 -0.42 23.18 -15.48
CA PRO A 244 -1.25 24.03 -16.33
C PRO A 244 -1.45 25.41 -15.72
N GLY A 245 -1.08 26.46 -16.45
CA GLY A 245 -1.10 27.84 -15.98
C GLY A 245 0.26 28.36 -15.51
N GLY A 246 1.30 27.51 -15.51
CA GLY A 246 2.66 27.90 -15.14
C GLY A 246 2.86 28.06 -13.63
N LYS A 247 3.97 28.64 -13.23
CA LYS A 247 4.38 28.77 -11.83
C LYS A 247 3.67 29.95 -11.15
N TYR A 248 2.98 29.68 -10.03
CA TYR A 248 2.45 30.72 -9.12
C TYR A 248 2.19 30.17 -7.71
N ASP A 249 2.05 31.07 -6.75
CA ASP A 249 1.69 30.75 -5.38
C ASP A 249 0.18 30.70 -5.20
N TYR A 250 -0.31 29.71 -4.44
CA TYR A 250 -1.73 29.59 -4.10
C TYR A 250 -2.12 30.52 -2.93
N VAL A 251 -1.14 30.86 -2.07
CA VAL A 251 -1.34 31.73 -0.93
C VAL A 251 -0.97 33.17 -1.31
N ILE A 252 -1.94 34.05 -1.21
CA ILE A 252 -1.82 35.49 -1.54
C ILE A 252 -2.26 36.27 -0.30
N ASN A 253 -1.39 37.14 0.23
CA ASN A 253 -1.64 37.90 1.45
C ASN A 253 -2.16 37.05 2.63
N GLY A 254 -1.55 35.85 2.82
CA GLY A 254 -1.92 34.91 3.87
C GLY A 254 -3.14 34.03 3.59
N ASN A 255 -3.93 34.31 2.54
CA ASN A 255 -5.12 33.60 2.16
C ASN A 255 -4.84 32.65 0.96
N MET A 256 -5.22 31.39 1.06
CA MET A 256 -5.08 30.45 -0.05
C MET A 256 -6.25 30.58 -1.02
N ILE A 257 -6.11 31.51 -1.98
CA ILE A 257 -7.15 31.89 -2.96
C ILE A 257 -6.76 31.57 -4.41
N GLY A 258 -5.48 31.37 -4.69
CA GLY A 258 -5.00 31.07 -6.07
C GLY A 258 -5.23 29.62 -6.50
N GLY A 259 -5.57 28.75 -5.57
CA GLY A 259 -5.74 27.32 -5.80
C GLY A 259 -5.31 26.49 -4.59
N PHE A 260 -5.23 25.19 -4.75
CA PHE A 260 -4.75 24.27 -3.74
C PHE A 260 -4.11 23.04 -4.39
N ALA A 261 -3.27 22.32 -3.65
CA ALA A 261 -2.80 21.02 -4.07
C ALA A 261 -2.46 20.14 -2.85
N LEU A 262 -2.36 18.85 -3.10
CA LEU A 262 -1.97 17.83 -2.12
C LEU A 262 -0.90 16.91 -2.72
N VAL A 263 0.02 16.45 -1.88
CA VAL A 263 0.87 15.30 -2.15
C VAL A 263 0.55 14.21 -1.13
N ALA A 264 0.46 12.97 -1.61
CA ALA A 264 0.36 11.77 -0.79
C ALA A 264 1.48 10.81 -1.15
N TRP A 265 2.18 10.24 -0.15
CA TRP A 265 3.30 9.32 -0.38
C TRP A 265 3.30 8.19 0.65
N PRO A 266 3.81 7.00 0.31
CA PRO A 266 3.86 5.86 1.23
C PRO A 266 4.72 6.18 2.45
N ALA A 267 4.25 5.73 3.62
CA ALA A 267 5.00 5.81 4.87
C ALA A 267 6.30 5.00 4.80
N GLU A 268 6.22 3.84 4.17
CA GLU A 268 7.34 2.94 3.92
C GLU A 268 7.29 2.47 2.46
N TYR A 269 8.20 3.02 1.63
CA TYR A 269 8.31 2.63 0.22
C TYR A 269 8.54 1.13 0.07
N GLY A 270 7.76 0.49 -0.81
CA GLY A 270 7.85 -0.95 -1.06
C GLY A 270 7.18 -1.82 0.01
N GLN A 271 6.64 -1.23 1.09
CA GLN A 271 5.91 -1.95 2.15
C GLN A 271 4.46 -1.47 2.28
N SER A 272 4.25 -0.16 2.37
CA SER A 272 2.92 0.44 2.48
C SER A 272 2.38 0.97 1.15
N GLY A 273 3.25 1.19 0.17
CA GLY A 273 2.92 1.66 -1.17
C GLY A 273 4.16 1.86 -2.02
N ILE A 274 3.97 2.05 -3.31
CA ILE A 274 5.00 2.37 -4.31
C ILE A 274 4.79 3.80 -4.80
N MET A 275 3.57 4.13 -5.25
CA MET A 275 3.27 5.37 -5.94
C MET A 275 3.15 6.56 -4.99
N THR A 276 3.70 7.69 -5.41
CA THR A 276 3.41 9.01 -4.83
C THR A 276 2.35 9.67 -5.70
N PHE A 277 1.34 10.29 -5.08
CA PHE A 277 0.24 10.93 -5.76
C PHE A 277 0.27 12.43 -5.53
N ILE A 278 -0.04 13.22 -6.57
CA ILE A 278 -0.27 14.66 -6.45
C ILE A 278 -1.57 15.04 -7.16
N VAL A 279 -2.29 16.00 -6.58
CA VAL A 279 -3.52 16.56 -7.14
C VAL A 279 -3.58 18.06 -6.90
N ASN A 280 -4.28 18.80 -7.76
CA ASN A 280 -4.61 20.21 -7.54
C ASN A 280 -6.13 20.45 -7.71
N GLN A 281 -6.54 21.72 -7.65
CA GLN A 281 -7.94 22.18 -7.77
C GLN A 281 -8.66 21.69 -9.04
N LYS A 282 -7.93 21.23 -10.06
CA LYS A 282 -8.51 20.64 -11.28
C LYS A 282 -8.98 19.19 -11.07
N GLY A 283 -8.56 18.53 -9.98
CA GLY A 283 -9.00 17.20 -9.59
C GLY A 283 -8.33 16.05 -10.35
N ARG A 284 -7.42 16.34 -11.31
CA ARG A 284 -6.66 15.29 -11.99
C ARG A 284 -5.54 14.80 -11.08
N VAL A 285 -5.56 13.53 -10.75
CA VAL A 285 -4.52 12.88 -9.95
C VAL A 285 -3.39 12.43 -10.84
N TYR A 286 -2.16 12.77 -10.47
CA TYR A 286 -0.94 12.26 -11.09
C TYR A 286 -0.21 11.37 -10.11
N GLN A 287 0.50 10.38 -10.63
CA GLN A 287 1.29 9.43 -9.87
C GLN A 287 2.71 9.31 -10.43
N ASN A 288 3.66 9.02 -9.54
CA ASN A 288 5.05 8.74 -9.89
C ASN A 288 5.66 7.79 -8.86
N ASP A 289 6.43 6.83 -9.32
CA ASP A 289 7.34 6.04 -8.48
C ASP A 289 8.63 6.84 -8.26
N LEU A 290 8.80 7.39 -7.06
CA LEU A 290 9.98 8.17 -6.68
C LEU A 290 11.14 7.30 -6.16
N GLY A 291 10.92 5.98 -6.09
CA GLY A 291 11.90 4.99 -5.65
C GLY A 291 12.15 4.97 -4.14
N PRO A 292 13.20 4.25 -3.67
CA PRO A 292 13.45 4.02 -2.24
C PRO A 292 13.64 5.30 -1.38
N LYS A 293 13.87 6.46 -2.02
CA LYS A 293 14.02 7.76 -1.33
C LYS A 293 12.72 8.58 -1.32
N THR A 294 11.58 7.94 -1.60
CA THR A 294 10.27 8.61 -1.70
C THR A 294 9.98 9.51 -0.49
N GLY A 295 10.17 9.04 0.74
CA GLY A 295 9.92 9.81 1.94
C GLY A 295 10.70 11.13 1.99
N ASP A 296 11.99 11.09 1.67
CA ASP A 296 12.86 12.27 1.64
C ASP A 296 12.46 13.26 0.53
N ILE A 297 12.11 12.76 -0.64
CA ILE A 297 11.73 13.56 -1.79
C ILE A 297 10.37 14.21 -1.56
N ALA A 298 9.34 13.40 -1.27
CA ALA A 298 7.97 13.85 -1.16
C ALA A 298 7.74 14.80 0.03
N SER A 299 8.35 14.54 1.19
CA SER A 299 8.27 15.43 2.35
C SER A 299 8.80 16.85 2.07
N ARG A 300 9.76 16.99 1.14
CA ARG A 300 10.35 18.28 0.74
C ARG A 300 9.63 18.95 -0.42
N LEU A 301 8.68 18.28 -1.07
CA LEU A 301 7.90 18.90 -2.13
C LEU A 301 7.15 20.13 -1.60
N LYS A 302 7.29 21.27 -2.28
CA LYS A 302 6.62 22.53 -1.95
C LYS A 302 5.63 22.98 -3.01
N ALA A 303 5.68 22.35 -4.20
CA ALA A 303 4.88 22.75 -5.36
C ALA A 303 4.26 21.51 -6.03
N TYR A 304 3.04 21.69 -6.51
CA TYR A 304 2.43 20.79 -7.49
C TYR A 304 3.09 21.06 -8.85
N ASP A 305 3.89 20.13 -9.34
CA ASP A 305 4.65 20.30 -10.58
C ASP A 305 4.76 19.00 -11.36
N PRO A 306 3.67 18.51 -12.00
CA PRO A 306 3.67 17.26 -12.75
C PRO A 306 4.44 17.43 -14.06
N ASP A 307 5.73 17.15 -14.03
CA ASP A 307 6.58 17.08 -15.22
C ASP A 307 6.35 15.77 -16.01
N LYS A 308 7.18 15.52 -17.01
CA LYS A 308 7.08 14.34 -17.87
C LYS A 308 7.28 12.98 -17.17
N THR A 309 7.75 12.97 -15.91
CA THR A 309 7.93 11.74 -15.12
C THR A 309 6.64 11.32 -14.42
N TRP A 310 5.68 12.24 -14.32
CA TRP A 310 4.37 11.97 -13.71
C TRP A 310 3.37 11.49 -14.76
N THR A 311 2.69 10.43 -14.45
CA THR A 311 1.59 9.88 -15.27
C THR A 311 0.24 10.14 -14.61
N VAL A 312 -0.81 10.24 -15.41
CA VAL A 312 -2.17 10.34 -14.87
C VAL A 312 -2.52 9.01 -14.24
N SER A 313 -2.98 9.04 -12.98
CA SER A 313 -3.48 7.82 -12.33
C SER A 313 -4.73 7.33 -13.07
N ALA A 314 -4.81 6.04 -13.31
CA ALA A 314 -6.06 5.42 -13.77
C ALA A 314 -7.12 5.56 -12.67
N ASP A 315 -8.38 5.77 -13.10
CA ASP A 315 -9.54 5.87 -12.22
C ASP A 315 -9.91 4.50 -11.64
#